data_08a89d9a7bc5576f5287e95dd3ca8abb
#
_entry.id   08a89d9a7bc5576f5287e95dd3ca8abb
#
_cell.length_a   1.000
_cell.length_b   1.000
_cell.length_c   1.000
_cell.angle_alpha   90.00
_cell.angle_beta   90.00
_cell.angle_gamma   90.00
#
_symmetry.space_group_name_H-M   'P 1'
#
loop_
_entity.id
_entity.type
_entity.pdbx_description
1 polymer ?
#
loop_
_entity_poly.entity_id
_entity_poly.type
_entity_poly.pdbx_seq_one_letter_code
_entity_poly.pdbx_strand_id
1 'polypeptide(L)'
;VYAHLCGTQLSDRQIESLLHSSEGWFSAVYLNLCAFAEQGELPDNHSDIYEMFSAAMIDPLPEIQREFLVVMGLADEFSAEMAKFITENEDTKQLLSAMTKQNAFVSRLTDGVTYRFHHMMKECAERAFMAMDKEKQTIYLDRYGKWYEEHKQYLHALDSYRKSGNFDAALRVIRKDAGILLASL
;
A
#
# COMPACT_ATOMS: atom_id res chain seq x y z
N VAL A 1 25.77 -13.33 4.39
CA VAL A 1 26.50 -12.13 4.86
C VAL A 1 25.78 -11.51 6.05
N TYR A 2 24.46 -11.27 6.00
CA TYR A 2 23.72 -10.61 7.08
C TYR A 2 23.42 -11.50 8.29
N ALA A 3 23.21 -12.81 8.10
CA ALA A 3 23.12 -13.77 9.20
C ALA A 3 24.39 -13.78 10.07
N HIS A 4 25.55 -13.56 9.47
CA HIS A 4 26.80 -13.41 10.20
C HIS A 4 26.89 -12.08 10.97
N LEU A 5 26.30 -11.01 10.47
CA LEU A 5 26.26 -9.70 11.15
C LEU A 5 25.34 -9.72 12.38
N CYS A 6 24.28 -10.52 12.35
CA CYS A 6 23.36 -10.73 13.47
C CYS A 6 23.79 -11.89 14.39
N GLY A 7 24.94 -12.56 14.11
CA GLY A 7 25.48 -13.65 14.94
C GLY A 7 24.65 -14.94 14.88
N THR A 8 23.78 -15.08 13.91
CA THR A 8 22.81 -16.18 13.80
C THR A 8 23.14 -17.10 12.64
N GLN A 9 23.17 -18.41 12.87
CA GLN A 9 23.27 -19.41 11.80
C GLN A 9 21.86 -19.94 11.50
N LEU A 10 21.40 -19.72 10.29
CA LEU A 10 20.15 -20.25 9.77
C LEU A 10 20.40 -21.57 9.04
N SER A 11 19.51 -22.53 9.20
CA SER A 11 19.47 -23.74 8.38
C SER A 11 18.98 -23.41 6.96
N ASP A 12 19.26 -24.27 5.97
CA ASP A 12 18.83 -24.07 4.59
C ASP A 12 17.31 -23.90 4.47
N ARG A 13 16.53 -24.63 5.27
CA ARG A 13 15.09 -24.48 5.36
C ARG A 13 14.63 -23.12 5.85
N GLN A 14 15.32 -22.57 6.85
CA GLN A 14 15.04 -21.23 7.38
C GLN A 14 15.42 -20.15 6.37
N ILE A 15 16.50 -20.37 5.61
CA ILE A 15 16.89 -19.45 4.53
C ILE A 15 15.84 -19.44 3.42
N GLU A 16 15.35 -20.59 2.99
CA GLU A 16 14.27 -20.67 1.99
C GLU A 16 12.98 -20.00 2.48
N SER A 17 12.58 -20.28 3.72
CA SER A 17 11.41 -19.63 4.34
C SER A 17 11.57 -18.12 4.41
N LEU A 18 12.74 -17.65 4.83
CA LEU A 18 13.07 -16.23 4.92
C LEU A 18 13.02 -15.55 3.56
N LEU A 19 13.61 -16.17 2.53
CA LEU A 19 13.60 -15.62 1.17
C LEU A 19 12.19 -15.60 0.58
N HIS A 20 11.40 -16.61 0.87
CA HIS A 20 10.01 -16.68 0.41
C HIS A 20 9.13 -15.62 1.09
N SER A 21 9.22 -15.49 2.41
CA SER A 21 8.43 -14.52 3.19
C SER A 21 8.84 -13.07 2.94
N SER A 22 10.11 -12.83 2.61
CA SER A 22 10.62 -11.49 2.33
C SER A 22 10.49 -11.07 0.87
N GLU A 23 10.17 -12.01 -0.04
CA GLU A 23 10.13 -11.78 -1.50
C GLU A 23 11.42 -11.10 -2.03
N GLY A 24 12.54 -11.34 -1.36
CA GLY A 24 13.83 -10.73 -1.67
C GLY A 24 13.98 -9.28 -1.19
N TRP A 25 13.02 -8.76 -0.45
CA TRP A 25 13.09 -7.41 0.09
C TRP A 25 13.99 -7.37 1.33
N PHE A 26 15.05 -6.55 1.23
CA PHE A 26 16.11 -6.49 2.22
C PHE A 26 15.65 -6.14 3.63
N SER A 27 14.74 -5.16 3.78
CA SER A 27 14.27 -4.75 5.10
C SER A 27 13.41 -5.84 5.76
N ALA A 28 12.63 -6.61 4.98
CA ALA A 28 11.90 -7.76 5.51
C ALA A 28 12.85 -8.87 5.94
N VAL A 29 13.92 -9.13 5.16
CA VAL A 29 15.00 -10.05 5.57
C VAL A 29 15.63 -9.60 6.88
N TYR A 30 15.95 -8.31 7.00
CA TYR A 30 16.56 -7.76 8.19
C TYR A 30 15.64 -7.87 9.42
N LEU A 31 14.35 -7.51 9.31
CA LEU A 31 13.38 -7.60 10.40
C LEU A 31 13.17 -9.04 10.86
N ASN A 32 13.05 -9.99 9.93
CA ASN A 32 12.98 -11.41 10.25
C ASN A 32 14.22 -11.91 10.98
N LEU A 33 15.41 -11.45 10.58
CA LEU A 33 16.66 -11.79 11.26
C LEU A 33 16.74 -11.17 12.66
N CYS A 34 16.25 -9.97 12.87
CA CYS A 34 16.14 -9.35 14.20
C CYS A 34 15.20 -10.16 15.09
N ALA A 35 14.01 -10.51 14.61
CA ALA A 35 13.06 -11.34 15.34
C ALA A 35 13.66 -12.71 15.70
N PHE A 36 14.35 -13.35 14.75
CA PHE A 36 15.03 -14.61 15.01
C PHE A 36 16.13 -14.48 16.08
N ALA A 37 16.89 -13.38 16.05
CA ALA A 37 17.93 -13.13 17.05
C ALA A 37 17.35 -12.92 18.47
N GLU A 38 16.16 -12.33 18.58
CA GLU A 38 15.50 -12.08 19.87
C GLU A 38 14.73 -13.29 20.39
N GLN A 39 14.04 -14.03 19.52
CA GLN A 39 13.09 -15.08 19.90
C GLN A 39 13.62 -16.50 19.63
N GLY A 40 14.69 -16.64 18.86
CA GLY A 40 15.29 -17.94 18.47
C GLY A 40 14.53 -18.67 17.38
N GLU A 41 13.39 -18.15 16.90
CA GLU A 41 12.56 -18.71 15.85
C GLU A 41 12.20 -17.62 14.84
N LEU A 42 12.07 -18.03 13.56
CA LEU A 42 11.51 -17.12 12.55
C LEU A 42 10.01 -16.95 12.83
N PRO A 43 9.46 -15.73 12.66
CA PRO A 43 8.04 -15.51 12.84
C PRO A 43 7.23 -16.47 11.95
N ASP A 44 6.43 -17.31 12.57
CA ASP A 44 5.59 -18.31 11.87
C ASP A 44 4.40 -17.66 11.16
N ASN A 45 4.07 -16.42 11.55
CA ASN A 45 2.94 -15.67 11.01
C ASN A 45 3.42 -14.43 10.25
N HIS A 46 2.97 -14.29 9.01
CA HIS A 46 3.10 -13.03 8.26
C HIS A 46 2.56 -11.82 9.05
N SER A 47 1.61 -12.02 9.98
CA SER A 47 1.06 -10.97 10.84
C SER A 47 2.14 -10.27 11.66
N ASP A 48 3.01 -11.04 12.30
CA ASP A 48 4.05 -10.48 13.18
C ASP A 48 5.07 -9.65 12.42
N ILE A 49 5.39 -10.06 11.19
CA ILE A 49 6.31 -9.31 10.31
C ILE A 49 5.70 -7.95 9.92
N TYR A 50 4.41 -7.91 9.61
CA TYR A 50 3.73 -6.67 9.26
C TYR A 50 3.61 -5.72 10.44
N GLU A 51 3.35 -6.23 11.64
CA GLU A 51 3.32 -5.43 12.87
C GLU A 51 4.70 -4.84 13.19
N MET A 52 5.75 -5.67 13.13
CA MET A 52 7.14 -5.22 13.32
C MET A 52 7.53 -4.18 12.27
N PHE A 53 7.14 -4.41 11.00
CA PHE A 53 7.40 -3.47 9.93
C PHE A 53 6.67 -2.15 10.14
N SER A 54 5.40 -2.20 10.51
CA SER A 54 4.58 -1.00 10.78
C SER A 54 5.19 -0.20 11.91
N ALA A 55 5.52 -0.85 13.04
CA ALA A 55 6.13 -0.21 14.20
C ALA A 55 7.50 0.42 13.90
N ALA A 56 8.32 -0.23 13.06
CA ALA A 56 9.65 0.27 12.73
C ALA A 56 9.64 1.37 11.65
N MET A 57 8.74 1.30 10.68
CA MET A 57 8.84 2.06 9.45
C MET A 57 7.68 3.03 9.21
N ILE A 58 6.49 2.75 9.72
CA ILE A 58 5.29 3.58 9.50
C ILE A 58 5.00 4.45 10.72
N ASP A 59 4.99 3.87 11.90
CA ASP A 59 4.59 4.55 13.13
C ASP A 59 5.48 5.75 13.51
N PRO A 60 6.81 5.73 13.25
CA PRO A 60 7.67 6.88 13.50
C PRO A 60 7.46 8.06 12.55
N LEU A 61 6.74 7.86 11.43
CA LEU A 61 6.53 8.91 10.44
C LEU A 61 5.59 10.00 10.98
N PRO A 62 5.77 11.27 10.55
CA PRO A 62 4.80 12.33 10.78
C PRO A 62 3.39 11.90 10.33
N GLU A 63 2.36 12.33 11.04
CA GLU A 63 0.97 11.92 10.80
C GLU A 63 0.54 12.08 9.33
N ILE A 64 0.89 13.21 8.71
CA ILE A 64 0.58 13.48 7.29
C ILE A 64 1.22 12.45 6.36
N GLN A 65 2.47 12.06 6.61
CA GLN A 65 3.16 11.06 5.80
C GLN A 65 2.58 9.67 6.01
N ARG A 66 2.28 9.32 7.26
CA ARG A 66 1.64 8.06 7.63
C ARG A 66 0.26 7.93 6.99
N GLU A 67 -0.59 8.95 7.12
CA GLU A 67 -1.93 8.95 6.49
C GLU A 67 -1.83 8.85 4.96
N PHE A 68 -0.88 9.57 4.35
CA PHE A 68 -0.60 9.46 2.92
C PHE A 68 -0.23 8.05 2.49
N LEU A 69 0.69 7.39 3.21
CA LEU A 69 1.10 6.01 2.93
C LEU A 69 -0.07 5.04 3.06
N VAL A 70 -0.83 5.17 4.13
CA VAL A 70 -2.00 4.31 4.42
C VAL A 70 -3.05 4.46 3.34
N VAL A 71 -3.37 5.69 2.96
CA VAL A 71 -4.41 5.96 1.96
C VAL A 71 -3.96 5.55 0.56
N MET A 72 -2.76 5.96 0.14
CA MET A 72 -2.27 5.68 -1.22
C MET A 72 -1.82 4.23 -1.41
N GLY A 73 -1.55 3.50 -0.33
CA GLY A 73 -1.24 2.07 -0.38
C GLY A 73 -2.38 1.19 -0.89
N LEU A 74 -3.61 1.69 -0.97
CA LEU A 74 -4.74 0.98 -1.56
C LEU A 74 -4.65 0.87 -3.09
N ALA A 75 -3.90 1.78 -3.74
CA ALA A 75 -3.70 1.75 -5.18
C ALA A 75 -2.52 0.84 -5.55
N ASP A 76 -2.64 0.08 -6.64
CA ASP A 76 -1.51 -0.68 -7.19
C ASP A 76 -0.46 0.25 -7.76
N GLU A 77 -0.92 1.25 -8.50
CA GLU A 77 -0.12 2.31 -9.10
C GLU A 77 -0.88 3.62 -9.02
N PHE A 78 -0.16 4.72 -8.88
CA PHE A 78 -0.79 6.04 -8.80
C PHE A 78 0.13 7.15 -9.34
N SER A 79 -0.49 8.23 -9.80
CA SER A 79 0.21 9.46 -10.16
C SER A 79 0.17 10.47 -9.03
N ALA A 80 1.02 11.51 -9.10
CA ALA A 80 0.96 12.62 -8.16
C ALA A 80 -0.37 13.37 -8.22
N GLU A 81 -1.04 13.38 -9.38
CA GLU A 81 -2.37 13.99 -9.55
C GLU A 81 -3.44 13.17 -8.84
N MET A 82 -3.42 11.85 -9.00
CA MET A 82 -4.31 10.94 -8.27
C MET A 82 -4.12 11.10 -6.76
N ALA A 83 -2.89 11.09 -6.30
CA ALA A 83 -2.59 11.23 -4.88
C ALA A 83 -3.05 12.57 -4.31
N LYS A 84 -2.84 13.68 -5.04
CA LYS A 84 -3.36 14.99 -4.66
C LYS A 84 -4.88 15.00 -4.58
N PHE A 85 -5.57 14.40 -5.57
CA PHE A 85 -7.02 14.34 -5.61
C PHE A 85 -7.60 13.55 -4.42
N ILE A 86 -7.02 12.38 -4.10
CA ILE A 86 -7.52 11.51 -3.06
C ILE A 86 -7.21 12.05 -1.66
N THR A 87 -5.99 12.54 -1.43
CA THR A 87 -5.55 13.03 -0.12
C THR A 87 -5.85 14.50 0.13
N GLU A 88 -6.24 15.25 -0.92
CA GLU A 88 -6.40 16.73 -0.88
C GLU A 88 -5.15 17.46 -0.37
N ASN A 89 -3.98 16.83 -0.51
CA ASN A 89 -2.72 17.42 -0.08
C ASN A 89 -2.05 18.15 -1.24
N GLU A 90 -1.93 19.47 -1.12
CA GLU A 90 -1.29 20.32 -2.13
C GLU A 90 0.21 20.02 -2.28
N ASP A 91 0.87 19.57 -1.21
CA ASP A 91 2.32 19.31 -1.18
C ASP A 91 2.69 17.88 -1.65
N THR A 92 1.74 17.16 -2.26
CA THR A 92 1.90 15.76 -2.68
C THR A 92 3.17 15.51 -3.50
N LYS A 93 3.53 16.41 -4.43
CA LYS A 93 4.75 16.24 -5.25
C LYS A 93 6.02 16.33 -4.43
N GLN A 94 6.06 17.24 -3.45
CA GLN A 94 7.21 17.41 -2.55
C GLN A 94 7.32 16.20 -1.63
N LEU A 95 6.19 15.74 -1.10
CA LEU A 95 6.09 14.55 -0.25
C LEU A 95 6.60 13.30 -0.99
N LEU A 96 6.11 13.03 -2.19
CA LEU A 96 6.57 11.91 -3.03
C LEU A 96 8.06 12.01 -3.37
N SER A 97 8.56 13.21 -3.67
CA SER A 97 9.99 13.42 -3.92
C SER A 97 10.85 13.11 -2.69
N ALA A 98 10.41 13.54 -1.51
CA ALA A 98 11.11 13.25 -0.26
C ALA A 98 11.10 11.73 0.05
N MET A 99 9.94 11.08 -0.07
CA MET A 99 9.78 9.65 0.19
C MET A 99 10.60 8.79 -0.79
N THR A 100 10.62 9.15 -2.07
CA THR A 100 11.41 8.43 -3.08
C THR A 100 12.92 8.57 -2.82
N LYS A 101 13.39 9.75 -2.40
CA LYS A 101 14.81 9.97 -2.06
C LYS A 101 15.24 9.20 -0.81
N GLN A 102 14.36 9.01 0.14
CA GLN A 102 14.63 8.26 1.37
C GLN A 102 14.49 6.74 1.18
N ASN A 103 14.25 6.26 -0.04
CA ASN A 103 13.86 4.87 -0.32
C ASN A 103 12.69 4.39 0.55
N ALA A 104 11.74 5.29 0.83
CA ALA A 104 10.61 5.04 1.71
C ALA A 104 9.53 4.20 1.03
N PHE A 105 9.91 3.00 0.55
CA PHE A 105 8.99 1.97 0.04
C PHE A 105 8.14 2.37 -1.17
N VAL A 106 8.39 3.54 -1.73
CA VAL A 106 7.78 4.01 -2.97
C VAL A 106 8.83 4.09 -4.06
N SER A 107 8.55 3.47 -5.18
CA SER A 107 9.36 3.54 -6.39
C SER A 107 8.64 4.33 -7.47
N ARG A 108 9.41 5.12 -8.22
CA ARG A 108 8.94 5.80 -9.41
C ARG A 108 9.21 4.90 -10.60
N LEU A 109 8.20 4.66 -11.42
CA LEU A 109 8.32 3.81 -12.59
C LEU A 109 9.10 4.49 -13.73
N THR A 110 9.42 3.71 -14.75
CA THR A 110 10.24 4.15 -15.90
C THR A 110 9.59 5.25 -16.73
N ASP A 111 8.28 5.40 -16.68
CA ASP A 111 7.53 6.50 -17.31
C ASP A 111 7.77 7.86 -16.65
N GLY A 112 8.36 7.85 -15.46
CA GLY A 112 8.71 9.05 -14.71
C GLY A 112 7.54 9.80 -14.08
N VAL A 113 6.32 9.28 -14.13
CA VAL A 113 5.11 9.93 -13.57
C VAL A 113 4.29 9.02 -12.67
N THR A 114 4.45 7.71 -12.80
CA THR A 114 3.74 6.70 -12.02
C THR A 114 4.59 6.24 -10.84
N TYR A 115 3.93 6.05 -9.72
CA TYR A 115 4.51 5.56 -8.47
C TYR A 115 3.85 4.24 -8.07
N ARG A 116 4.63 3.39 -7.41
CA ARG A 116 4.18 2.12 -6.85
C ARG A 116 4.79 1.91 -5.49
N PHE A 117 3.99 1.46 -4.53
CA PHE A 117 4.52 0.99 -3.26
C PHE A 117 5.06 -0.43 -3.37
N HIS A 118 6.07 -0.72 -2.56
CA HIS A 118 6.52 -2.10 -2.37
C HIS A 118 5.39 -2.92 -1.75
N HIS A 119 5.31 -4.21 -2.11
CA HIS A 119 4.25 -5.12 -1.65
C HIS A 119 4.05 -5.09 -0.13
N MET A 120 5.11 -5.21 0.66
CA MET A 120 5.04 -5.15 2.12
C MET A 120 4.41 -3.86 2.64
N MET A 121 4.74 -2.71 2.02
CA MET A 121 4.13 -1.43 2.39
C MET A 121 2.64 -1.41 2.06
N LYS A 122 2.25 -1.97 0.92
CA LYS A 122 0.86 -2.07 0.50
C LYS A 122 0.04 -2.88 1.51
N GLU A 123 0.52 -4.05 1.90
CA GLU A 123 -0.11 -4.91 2.91
C GLU A 123 -0.27 -4.20 4.27
N CYS A 124 0.80 -3.52 4.74
CA CYS A 124 0.73 -2.73 5.97
C CYS A 124 -0.28 -1.58 5.85
N ALA A 125 -0.30 -0.89 4.71
CA ALA A 125 -1.22 0.20 4.44
C ALA A 125 -2.68 -0.28 4.43
N GLU A 126 -2.97 -1.42 3.80
CA GLU A 126 -4.31 -2.01 3.78
C GLU A 126 -4.81 -2.36 5.19
N ARG A 127 -3.95 -2.96 6.02
CA ARG A 127 -4.27 -3.27 7.43
C ARG A 127 -4.51 -1.99 8.25
N ALA A 128 -3.62 -1.00 8.12
CA ALA A 128 -3.75 0.27 8.80
C ALA A 128 -5.00 1.03 8.34
N PHE A 129 -5.35 0.97 7.05
CA PHE A 129 -6.58 1.56 6.52
C PHE A 129 -7.83 0.91 7.12
N MET A 130 -7.84 -0.42 7.26
CA MET A 130 -8.96 -1.14 7.89
C MET A 130 -9.11 -0.81 9.38
N ALA A 131 -8.04 -0.42 10.06
CA ALA A 131 -8.05 0.03 11.45
C ALA A 131 -8.42 1.52 11.60
N MET A 132 -8.42 2.29 10.50
CA MET A 132 -8.79 3.71 10.49
C MET A 132 -10.27 3.89 10.82
N ASP A 133 -10.62 5.08 11.28
CA ASP A 133 -12.02 5.46 11.51
C ASP A 133 -12.90 5.25 10.27
N LYS A 134 -14.09 4.69 10.45
CA LYS A 134 -15.00 4.32 9.35
C LYS A 134 -15.45 5.51 8.51
N GLU A 135 -15.63 6.68 9.11
CA GLU A 135 -15.98 7.89 8.39
C GLU A 135 -14.85 8.32 7.45
N LYS A 136 -13.61 8.30 7.95
CA LYS A 136 -12.42 8.56 7.12
C LYS A 136 -12.27 7.53 5.99
N GLN A 137 -12.44 6.23 6.29
CA GLN A 137 -12.42 5.18 5.26
C GLN A 137 -13.42 5.48 4.14
N THR A 138 -14.66 5.82 4.50
CA THR A 138 -15.73 6.13 3.53
C THR A 138 -15.35 7.31 2.65
N ILE A 139 -14.84 8.39 3.23
CA ILE A 139 -14.40 9.59 2.49
C ILE A 139 -13.33 9.23 1.44
N TYR A 140 -12.29 8.49 1.84
CA TYR A 140 -11.22 8.12 0.92
C TYR A 140 -11.68 7.16 -0.17
N LEU A 141 -12.49 6.16 0.17
CA LEU A 141 -13.04 5.23 -0.81
C LEU A 141 -13.95 5.92 -1.82
N ASP A 142 -14.74 6.90 -1.41
CA ASP A 142 -15.57 7.70 -2.31
C ASP A 142 -14.70 8.56 -3.24
N ARG A 143 -13.59 9.13 -2.76
CA ARG A 143 -12.63 9.86 -3.59
C ARG A 143 -11.96 8.94 -4.61
N TYR A 144 -11.57 7.74 -4.20
CA TYR A 144 -11.07 6.71 -5.11
C TYR A 144 -12.10 6.36 -6.19
N GLY A 145 -13.35 6.12 -5.79
CA GLY A 145 -14.45 5.84 -6.70
C GLY A 145 -14.64 6.97 -7.72
N LYS A 146 -14.62 8.22 -7.27
CA LYS A 146 -14.75 9.39 -8.12
C LYS A 146 -13.58 9.54 -9.09
N TRP A 147 -12.34 9.37 -8.62
CA TRP A 147 -11.16 9.40 -9.46
C TRP A 147 -11.25 8.36 -10.58
N TYR A 148 -11.52 7.12 -10.23
CA TYR A 148 -11.63 6.03 -11.20
C TYR A 148 -12.79 6.22 -12.17
N GLU A 149 -13.94 6.74 -11.71
CA GLU A 149 -15.08 7.06 -12.58
C GLU A 149 -14.73 8.14 -13.61
N GLU A 150 -14.06 9.23 -13.21
CA GLU A 150 -13.61 10.31 -14.09
C GLU A 150 -12.59 9.83 -15.13
N HIS A 151 -11.77 8.82 -14.78
CA HIS A 151 -10.78 8.22 -15.65
C HIS A 151 -11.28 6.97 -16.41
N LYS A 152 -12.59 6.71 -16.39
CA LYS A 152 -13.25 5.59 -17.08
C LYS A 152 -12.78 4.20 -16.64
N GLN A 153 -12.23 4.10 -15.44
CA GLN A 153 -11.83 2.84 -14.81
C GLN A 153 -13.00 2.29 -13.97
N TYR A 154 -14.09 1.93 -14.66
CA TYR A 154 -15.39 1.66 -14.03
C TYR A 154 -15.38 0.51 -13.04
N LEU A 155 -14.60 -0.54 -13.27
CA LEU A 155 -14.48 -1.67 -12.33
C LEU A 155 -13.86 -1.24 -11.00
N HIS A 156 -12.81 -0.43 -11.03
CA HIS A 156 -12.19 0.11 -9.82
C HIS A 156 -13.10 1.12 -9.11
N ALA A 157 -13.82 1.95 -9.88
CA ALA A 157 -14.81 2.87 -9.33
C ALA A 157 -15.92 2.10 -8.60
N LEU A 158 -16.46 1.06 -9.22
CA LEU A 158 -17.51 0.22 -8.65
C LEU A 158 -17.06 -0.45 -7.35
N ASP A 159 -15.85 -1.04 -7.32
CA ASP A 159 -15.31 -1.68 -6.12
C ASP A 159 -15.12 -0.66 -4.98
N SER A 160 -14.60 0.53 -5.29
CA SER A 160 -14.40 1.59 -4.31
C SER A 160 -15.73 2.08 -3.72
N TYR A 161 -16.73 2.34 -4.56
CA TYR A 161 -18.07 2.75 -4.09
C TYR A 161 -18.79 1.65 -3.33
N ARG A 162 -18.61 0.38 -3.71
CA ARG A 162 -19.14 -0.75 -2.96
C ARG A 162 -18.54 -0.84 -1.56
N LYS A 163 -17.23 -0.65 -1.45
CA LYS A 163 -16.49 -0.66 -0.16
C LYS A 163 -16.87 0.52 0.73
N SER A 164 -17.16 1.70 0.15
CA SER A 164 -17.62 2.86 0.90
C SER A 164 -19.09 2.77 1.32
N GLY A 165 -19.87 1.88 0.69
CA GLY A 165 -21.33 1.80 0.86
C GLY A 165 -22.11 2.83 0.04
N ASN A 166 -21.48 3.52 -0.90
CA ASN A 166 -22.11 4.50 -1.79
C ASN A 166 -22.79 3.81 -2.97
N PHE A 167 -23.90 3.14 -2.70
CA PHE A 167 -24.62 2.34 -3.69
C PHE A 167 -25.22 3.18 -4.82
N ASP A 168 -25.59 4.43 -4.56
CA ASP A 168 -26.12 5.33 -5.59
C ASP A 168 -25.05 5.64 -6.64
N ALA A 169 -23.81 5.92 -6.21
CA ALA A 169 -22.69 6.11 -7.11
C ALA A 169 -22.34 4.82 -7.86
N ALA A 170 -22.35 3.67 -7.18
CA ALA A 170 -22.13 2.36 -7.81
C ALA A 170 -23.15 2.08 -8.93
N LEU A 171 -24.44 2.32 -8.67
CA LEU A 171 -25.51 2.17 -9.67
C LEU A 171 -25.34 3.13 -10.85
N ARG A 172 -24.91 4.36 -10.59
CA ARG A 172 -24.60 5.32 -11.66
C ARG A 172 -23.47 4.81 -12.56
N VAL A 173 -22.40 4.25 -12.00
CA VAL A 173 -21.27 3.68 -12.76
C VAL A 173 -21.74 2.51 -13.62
N ILE A 174 -22.53 1.58 -13.08
CA ILE A 174 -23.09 0.44 -13.83
C ILE A 174 -23.91 0.92 -15.05
N ARG A 175 -24.74 1.94 -14.87
CA ARG A 175 -25.53 2.50 -15.96
C ARG A 175 -24.67 3.14 -17.05
N LYS A 176 -23.57 3.80 -16.69
CA LYS A 176 -22.61 4.37 -17.65
C LYS A 176 -21.90 3.29 -18.46
N ASP A 177 -21.42 2.24 -17.78
CA ASP A 177 -20.70 1.14 -18.41
C ASP A 177 -21.62 0.34 -19.35
N ALA A 178 -22.82 0.02 -18.92
CA ALA A 178 -23.84 -0.61 -19.75
C ALA A 178 -24.19 0.25 -20.98
N GLY A 179 -24.26 1.58 -20.84
CA GLY A 179 -24.48 2.50 -21.95
C GLY A 179 -23.34 2.48 -22.98
N ILE A 180 -22.10 2.36 -22.54
CA ILE A 180 -20.93 2.27 -23.44
C ILE A 180 -20.92 0.93 -24.19
N LEU A 181 -21.21 -0.17 -23.51
CA LEU A 181 -21.32 -1.50 -24.13
C LEU A 181 -22.43 -1.55 -25.20
N LEU A 182 -23.58 -0.96 -24.93
CA LEU A 182 -24.70 -0.89 -25.88
C LEU A 182 -24.41 0.03 -27.05
N ALA A 183 -23.63 1.07 -26.91
CA ALA A 183 -23.24 1.98 -27.98
C ALA A 183 -22.13 1.43 -28.89
N SER A 184 -21.46 0.36 -28.49
CA SER A 184 -20.40 -0.33 -29.25
C SER A 184 -20.90 -1.56 -30.00
N LEU A 185 -22.18 -1.91 -29.87
CA LEU A 185 -22.90 -2.92 -30.68
C LEU A 185 -23.61 -2.28 -31.87
#